data_38e111f6d699dcd944b24912824d7166
#
_entry.id   38e111f6d699dcd944b24912824d7166
#
_cell.length_a   1.000
_cell.length_b   1.000
_cell.length_c   1.000
_cell.angle_alpha   90.00
_cell.angle_beta   90.00
_cell.angle_gamma   90.00
#
_symmetry.space_group_name_H-M   'P 1'
#
loop_
_entity.id
_entity.type
_entity.pdbx_description
1 polymer ?
#
loop_
_entity_poly.entity_id
_entity_poly.type
_entity_poly.pdbx_seq_one_letter_code
_entity_poly.pdbx_strand_id
1 'polypeptide(L)'
;MNTIGIIEPQGQHSQVIDLASKLLQSGIIFINEKFTGKYISTIQASLLYLKEVISAAESKENPITIYINSPGGEIYSLLGLYDVIQTLIKEGYVIKTVNIGIAASAAAIILLAGSKGYRYCLPNTTIMLHQPSSGTYGTVTDMEIDVAETKRLKTCLNDIIQKHASKNL
;
A
#
# COMPACT_ATOMS: atom_id res chain seq x y z
N MET A 1 2.61 -9.44 17.66
CA MET A 1 1.46 -8.57 18.02
C MET A 1 0.50 -9.36 18.89
N ASN A 2 -0.02 -8.77 19.98
CA ASN A 2 -1.13 -9.38 20.69
C ASN A 2 -2.35 -9.35 19.77
N THR A 3 -2.86 -10.52 19.39
CA THR A 3 -4.03 -10.64 18.54
C THR A 3 -5.27 -10.32 19.37
N ILE A 4 -6.01 -9.31 19.00
CA ILE A 4 -7.30 -9.00 19.63
C ILE A 4 -8.34 -9.89 18.97
N GLY A 5 -8.95 -10.80 19.75
CA GLY A 5 -10.04 -11.65 19.31
C GLY A 5 -11.38 -10.98 19.47
N ILE A 6 -12.23 -11.08 18.46
CA ILE A 6 -13.63 -10.63 18.48
C ILE A 6 -14.51 -11.88 18.51
N ILE A 7 -15.48 -11.90 19.42
CA ILE A 7 -16.46 -12.99 19.50
C ILE A 7 -17.64 -12.63 18.57
N GLU A 8 -17.85 -13.47 17.55
CA GLU A 8 -19.01 -13.35 16.66
C GLU A 8 -20.03 -14.48 16.93
N PRO A 9 -21.31 -14.14 17.10
CA PRO A 9 -22.35 -15.16 17.21
C PRO A 9 -22.60 -15.81 15.84
N GLN A 10 -22.51 -17.13 15.75
CA GLN A 10 -22.87 -17.93 14.57
C GLN A 10 -23.98 -18.93 14.97
N GLY A 11 -25.24 -18.52 14.88
CA GLY A 11 -26.36 -19.33 15.32
C GLY A 11 -26.27 -19.68 16.82
N GLN A 12 -26.15 -20.99 17.14
CA GLN A 12 -26.00 -21.47 18.54
C GLN A 12 -24.54 -21.51 19.03
N HIS A 13 -23.55 -21.15 18.18
CA HIS A 13 -22.12 -21.16 18.50
C HIS A 13 -21.54 -19.77 18.38
N SER A 14 -20.43 -19.52 19.08
CA SER A 14 -19.64 -18.30 18.94
C SER A 14 -18.29 -18.66 18.35
N GLN A 15 -17.85 -17.91 17.35
CA GLN A 15 -16.52 -18.05 16.77
C GLN A 15 -15.64 -16.88 17.20
N VAL A 16 -14.38 -17.14 17.52
CA VAL A 16 -13.38 -16.10 17.74
C VAL A 16 -12.67 -15.81 16.43
N ILE A 17 -12.82 -14.60 15.93
CA ILE A 17 -12.12 -14.10 14.74
C ILE A 17 -11.13 -13.03 15.20
N ASP A 18 -9.92 -13.03 14.64
CA ASP A 18 -8.97 -11.96 14.94
C ASP A 18 -9.41 -10.62 14.30
N LEU A 19 -9.03 -9.51 14.93
CA LEU A 19 -9.44 -8.17 14.52
C LEU A 19 -9.02 -7.84 13.07
N ALA A 20 -7.82 -8.27 12.64
CA ALA A 20 -7.34 -7.98 11.30
C ALA A 20 -8.18 -8.70 10.24
N SER A 21 -8.52 -9.97 10.46
CA SER A 21 -9.44 -10.74 9.62
C SER A 21 -10.82 -10.11 9.55
N LYS A 22 -11.34 -9.61 10.68
CA LYS A 22 -12.64 -8.91 10.70
C LYS A 22 -12.63 -7.61 9.91
N LEU A 23 -11.58 -6.83 10.05
CA LEU A 23 -11.41 -5.59 9.30
C LEU A 23 -11.23 -5.87 7.79
N LEU A 24 -10.47 -6.92 7.45
CA LEU A 24 -10.32 -7.34 6.06
C LEU A 24 -11.65 -7.72 5.42
N GLN A 25 -12.53 -8.45 6.12
CA GLN A 25 -13.89 -8.74 5.64
C GLN A 25 -14.71 -7.47 5.34
N SER A 26 -14.39 -6.36 6.03
CA SER A 26 -15.00 -5.05 5.81
C SER A 26 -14.27 -4.20 4.76
N GLY A 27 -13.35 -4.78 4.00
CA GLY A 27 -12.56 -4.07 2.98
C GLY A 27 -11.49 -3.14 3.55
N ILE A 28 -11.03 -3.37 4.80
CA ILE A 28 -10.07 -2.51 5.49
C ILE A 28 -8.73 -3.22 5.62
N ILE A 29 -7.65 -2.56 5.18
CA ILE A 29 -6.27 -3.01 5.28
C ILE A 29 -5.44 -1.96 6.00
N PHE A 30 -4.47 -2.39 6.83
CA PHE A 30 -3.50 -1.51 7.47
C PHE A 30 -2.11 -1.72 6.88
N ILE A 31 -1.43 -0.63 6.57
CA ILE A 31 0.00 -0.58 6.27
C ILE A 31 0.67 0.18 7.42
N ASN A 32 1.15 -0.56 8.42
CA ASN A 32 1.68 -0.01 9.67
C ASN A 32 3.10 -0.47 10.02
N GLU A 33 3.79 -1.11 9.08
CA GLU A 33 5.17 -1.57 9.23
C GLU A 33 6.06 -1.03 8.12
N LYS A 34 7.37 -1.21 8.28
CA LYS A 34 8.36 -0.98 7.23
C LYS A 34 8.11 -1.92 6.05
N PHE A 35 8.22 -1.41 4.84
CA PHE A 35 8.09 -2.22 3.61
C PHE A 35 9.23 -3.22 3.51
N THR A 36 8.88 -4.48 3.55
CA THR A 36 9.72 -5.63 3.24
C THR A 36 8.96 -6.52 2.27
N GLY A 37 9.68 -7.36 1.50
CA GLY A 37 9.05 -8.28 0.57
C GLY A 37 7.98 -9.13 1.23
N LYS A 38 8.28 -9.71 2.42
CA LYS A 38 7.33 -10.54 3.17
C LYS A 38 6.07 -9.78 3.59
N TYR A 39 6.24 -8.58 4.16
CA TYR A 39 5.10 -7.79 4.64
C TYR A 39 4.21 -7.32 3.50
N ILE A 40 4.80 -6.76 2.46
CA ILE A 40 4.05 -6.25 1.31
C ILE A 40 3.36 -7.36 0.51
N SER A 41 3.95 -8.55 0.42
CA SER A 41 3.27 -9.71 -0.18
C SER A 41 1.96 -10.07 0.54
N THR A 42 1.91 -9.91 1.87
CA THR A 42 0.65 -10.10 2.63
C THR A 42 -0.39 -9.04 2.27
N ILE A 43 0.02 -7.77 2.11
CA ILE A 43 -0.89 -6.68 1.69
C ILE A 43 -1.41 -6.92 0.27
N GLN A 44 -0.53 -7.34 -0.66
CA GLN A 44 -0.93 -7.69 -2.03
C GLN A 44 -1.93 -8.85 -2.04
N ALA A 45 -1.67 -9.92 -1.28
CA ALA A 45 -2.59 -11.06 -1.15
C ALA A 45 -3.95 -10.62 -0.58
N SER A 46 -3.97 -9.73 0.41
CA SER A 46 -5.20 -9.17 0.98
C SER A 46 -6.01 -8.38 -0.06
N LEU A 47 -5.36 -7.57 -0.89
CA LEU A 47 -6.01 -6.83 -1.98
C LEU A 47 -6.61 -7.77 -3.04
N LEU A 48 -5.88 -8.81 -3.43
CA LEU A 48 -6.36 -9.79 -4.40
C LEU A 48 -7.52 -10.62 -3.84
N TYR A 49 -7.47 -10.99 -2.56
CA TYR A 49 -8.59 -11.65 -1.88
C TYR A 49 -9.84 -10.75 -1.87
N LEU A 50 -9.70 -9.47 -1.51
CA LEU A 50 -10.83 -8.53 -1.52
C LEU A 50 -11.41 -8.33 -2.92
N LYS A 51 -10.57 -8.33 -3.96
CA LYS A 51 -11.01 -8.32 -5.34
C LYS A 51 -12.00 -9.45 -5.62
N GLU A 52 -11.67 -10.68 -5.26
CA GLU A 52 -12.54 -11.85 -5.46
C GLU A 52 -13.85 -11.72 -4.68
N VAL A 53 -13.78 -11.36 -3.40
CA VAL A 53 -14.95 -11.20 -2.53
C VAL A 53 -15.90 -10.11 -3.06
N ILE A 54 -15.37 -8.94 -3.42
CA ILE A 54 -16.16 -7.81 -3.91
C ILE A 54 -16.73 -8.11 -5.30
N SER A 55 -16.01 -8.79 -6.17
CA SER A 55 -16.50 -9.24 -7.48
C SER A 55 -17.69 -10.18 -7.33
N ALA A 56 -17.61 -11.13 -6.42
CA ALA A 56 -18.70 -12.06 -6.15
C ALA A 56 -19.97 -11.38 -5.58
N ALA A 57 -19.79 -10.26 -4.85
CA ALA A 57 -20.89 -9.47 -4.27
C ALA A 57 -21.42 -8.39 -5.22
N GLU A 58 -20.86 -8.23 -6.43
CA GLU A 58 -21.20 -7.19 -7.42
C GLU A 58 -21.17 -5.74 -6.85
N SER A 59 -20.36 -5.50 -5.79
CA SER A 59 -20.35 -4.26 -5.02
C SER A 59 -19.07 -3.44 -5.15
N LYS A 60 -18.56 -3.28 -6.40
CA LYS A 60 -17.31 -2.54 -6.68
C LYS A 60 -17.30 -1.07 -6.21
N GLU A 61 -18.46 -0.50 -5.95
CA GLU A 61 -18.61 0.87 -5.46
C GLU A 61 -18.13 1.05 -4.01
N ASN A 62 -18.13 -0.03 -3.22
CA ASN A 62 -17.61 0.00 -1.86
C ASN A 62 -16.09 0.08 -1.88
N PRO A 63 -15.48 1.15 -1.34
CA PRO A 63 -14.04 1.34 -1.41
C PRO A 63 -13.29 0.32 -0.56
N ILE A 64 -12.22 -0.26 -1.12
CA ILE A 64 -11.19 -0.90 -0.32
C ILE A 64 -10.38 0.21 0.36
N THR A 65 -10.37 0.24 1.69
CA THR A 65 -9.71 1.29 2.47
C THR A 65 -8.36 0.81 2.99
N ILE A 66 -7.29 1.54 2.65
CA ILE A 66 -5.93 1.30 3.12
C ILE A 66 -5.55 2.41 4.10
N TYR A 67 -5.44 2.07 5.39
CA TYR A 67 -4.90 2.96 6.42
C TYR A 67 -3.38 2.85 6.47
N ILE A 68 -2.69 3.98 6.45
CA ILE A 68 -1.24 4.06 6.33
C ILE A 68 -0.63 4.75 7.55
N ASN A 69 0.32 4.07 8.20
CA ASN A 69 1.20 4.61 9.23
C ASN A 69 2.57 3.90 9.12
N SER A 70 3.37 4.30 8.14
CA SER A 70 4.58 3.56 7.76
C SER A 70 5.72 4.49 7.35
N PRO A 71 6.96 4.15 7.72
CA PRO A 71 8.16 4.87 7.26
C PRO A 71 8.53 4.55 5.80
N GLY A 72 7.81 3.65 5.12
CA GLY A 72 8.19 3.15 3.81
C GLY A 72 9.19 2.00 3.88
N GLY A 73 10.02 1.82 2.86
CA GLY A 73 11.04 0.76 2.81
C GLY A 73 11.42 0.36 1.40
N GLU A 74 11.46 -0.94 1.11
CA GLU A 74 11.99 -1.50 -0.14
C GLU A 74 11.24 -1.03 -1.39
N ILE A 75 12.00 -0.56 -2.39
CA ILE A 75 11.44 0.02 -3.63
C ILE A 75 10.73 -1.04 -4.48
N TYR A 76 11.28 -2.23 -4.63
CA TYR A 76 10.64 -3.28 -5.43
C TYR A 76 9.32 -3.74 -4.81
N SER A 77 9.26 -3.82 -3.49
CA SER A 77 8.02 -4.09 -2.74
C SER A 77 6.98 -2.99 -2.96
N LEU A 78 7.42 -1.72 -2.95
CA LEU A 78 6.58 -0.57 -3.30
C LEU A 78 6.01 -0.69 -4.71
N LEU A 79 6.87 -0.91 -5.72
CA LEU A 79 6.45 -0.94 -7.13
C LEU A 79 5.45 -2.06 -7.38
N GLY A 80 5.69 -3.26 -6.83
CA GLY A 80 4.74 -4.36 -6.94
C GLY A 80 3.38 -4.06 -6.28
N LEU A 81 3.36 -3.42 -5.11
CA LEU A 81 2.11 -3.02 -4.46
C LEU A 81 1.39 -1.92 -5.24
N TYR A 82 2.15 -0.94 -5.75
CA TYR A 82 1.61 0.12 -6.60
C TYR A 82 0.91 -0.44 -7.83
N ASP A 83 1.52 -1.39 -8.52
CA ASP A 83 0.95 -2.01 -9.73
C ASP A 83 -0.31 -2.81 -9.42
N VAL A 84 -0.38 -3.52 -8.30
CA VAL A 84 -1.61 -4.20 -7.84
C VAL A 84 -2.73 -3.16 -7.63
N ILE A 85 -2.47 -2.07 -6.91
CA ILE A 85 -3.45 -1.00 -6.68
C ILE A 85 -3.92 -0.40 -8.01
N GLN A 86 -2.99 -0.06 -8.92
CA GLN A 86 -3.36 0.55 -10.20
C GLN A 86 -4.15 -0.41 -11.09
N THR A 87 -3.86 -1.71 -11.01
CA THR A 87 -4.62 -2.74 -11.73
C THR A 87 -6.06 -2.80 -11.23
N LEU A 88 -6.26 -2.83 -9.92
CA LEU A 88 -7.60 -2.82 -9.32
C LEU A 88 -8.39 -1.56 -9.72
N ILE A 89 -7.75 -0.38 -9.69
CA ILE A 89 -8.40 0.87 -10.11
C ILE A 89 -8.81 0.82 -11.59
N LYS A 90 -7.97 0.27 -12.47
CA LYS A 90 -8.30 0.09 -13.91
C LYS A 90 -9.46 -0.88 -14.11
N GLU A 91 -9.63 -1.87 -13.25
CA GLU A 91 -10.74 -2.82 -13.26
C GLU A 91 -12.03 -2.25 -12.63
N GLY A 92 -12.02 -0.99 -12.19
CA GLY A 92 -13.18 -0.26 -11.66
C GLY A 92 -13.35 -0.33 -10.15
N TYR A 93 -12.39 -0.87 -9.40
CA TYR A 93 -12.44 -0.84 -7.93
C TYR A 93 -12.05 0.54 -7.40
N VAL A 94 -12.70 0.98 -6.32
CA VAL A 94 -12.33 2.21 -5.62
C VAL A 94 -11.33 1.87 -4.51
N ILE A 95 -10.14 2.43 -4.59
CA ILE A 95 -9.11 2.29 -3.55
C ILE A 95 -8.99 3.59 -2.79
N LYS A 96 -9.40 3.57 -1.52
CA LYS A 96 -9.29 4.70 -0.59
C LYS A 96 -8.01 4.55 0.23
N THR A 97 -7.18 5.59 0.26
CA THR A 97 -5.97 5.64 1.09
C THR A 97 -6.09 6.73 2.14
N VAL A 98 -5.70 6.42 3.37
CA VAL A 98 -5.84 7.33 4.52
C VAL A 98 -4.55 7.31 5.33
N ASN A 99 -3.83 8.43 5.38
CA ASN A 99 -2.71 8.58 6.30
C ASN A 99 -3.24 8.83 7.71
N ILE A 100 -2.88 7.96 8.67
CA ILE A 100 -3.31 8.04 10.07
C ILE A 100 -2.16 8.34 11.05
N GLY A 101 -0.96 8.58 10.56
CA GLY A 101 0.22 8.89 11.36
C GLY A 101 1.33 9.44 10.48
N ILE A 102 2.17 8.57 9.96
CA ILE A 102 3.20 8.92 8.99
C ILE A 102 3.04 8.14 7.69
N ALA A 103 3.15 8.83 6.58
CA ALA A 103 3.33 8.22 5.26
C ALA A 103 4.67 8.73 4.68
N ALA A 104 5.75 7.96 4.86
CA ALA A 104 7.07 8.38 4.44
C ALA A 104 7.62 7.52 3.31
N SER A 105 8.40 8.14 2.39
CA SER A 105 9.12 7.43 1.33
C SER A 105 8.18 6.57 0.48
N ALA A 106 8.41 5.25 0.40
CA ALA A 106 7.54 4.30 -0.29
C ALA A 106 6.07 4.37 0.15
N ALA A 107 5.79 4.60 1.44
CA ALA A 107 4.43 4.70 1.96
C ALA A 107 3.71 5.97 1.48
N ALA A 108 4.43 7.07 1.26
CA ALA A 108 3.86 8.29 0.66
C ALA A 108 3.42 8.05 -0.79
N ILE A 109 4.15 7.24 -1.53
CA ILE A 109 3.79 6.87 -2.91
C ILE A 109 2.54 5.97 -2.92
N ILE A 110 2.39 5.05 -1.96
CA ILE A 110 1.15 4.26 -1.82
C ILE A 110 -0.04 5.15 -1.43
N LEU A 111 0.17 6.17 -0.58
CA LEU A 111 -0.87 7.16 -0.30
C LEU A 111 -1.34 7.87 -1.58
N LEU A 112 -0.41 8.25 -2.46
CA LEU A 112 -0.70 8.85 -3.75
C LEU A 112 -1.39 7.88 -4.74
N ALA A 113 -1.15 6.58 -4.62
CA ALA A 113 -1.66 5.55 -5.51
C ALA A 113 -3.17 5.32 -5.41
N GLY A 114 -3.83 5.82 -4.36
CA GLY A 114 -5.28 5.72 -4.19
C GLY A 114 -6.08 6.39 -5.31
N SER A 115 -7.32 5.99 -5.49
CA SER A 115 -8.24 6.53 -6.48
C SER A 115 -8.36 8.06 -6.33
N LYS A 116 -8.49 8.77 -7.46
CA LYS A 116 -8.66 10.22 -7.46
C LYS A 116 -9.90 10.62 -6.66
N GLY A 117 -9.73 11.54 -5.68
CA GLY A 117 -10.80 11.94 -4.75
C GLY A 117 -10.93 11.05 -3.51
N TYR A 118 -10.16 9.96 -3.41
CA TYR A 118 -10.21 9.02 -2.30
C TYR A 118 -8.87 8.93 -1.53
N ARG A 119 -8.10 10.01 -1.51
CA ARG A 119 -6.81 10.12 -0.81
C ARG A 119 -6.93 11.12 0.32
N TYR A 120 -6.72 10.67 1.57
CA TYR A 120 -6.99 11.44 2.77
C TYR A 120 -5.81 11.43 3.75
N CYS A 121 -5.77 12.45 4.58
CA CYS A 121 -4.87 12.56 5.72
C CYS A 121 -5.66 13.02 6.94
N LEU A 122 -5.35 12.48 8.11
CA LEU A 122 -5.84 13.04 9.36
C LEU A 122 -5.07 14.34 9.71
N PRO A 123 -5.63 15.23 10.54
CA PRO A 123 -5.05 16.57 10.76
C PRO A 123 -3.62 16.58 11.29
N ASN A 124 -3.24 15.61 12.12
CA ASN A 124 -1.92 15.56 12.80
C ASN A 124 -0.97 14.55 12.16
N THR A 125 -1.10 14.31 10.86
CA THR A 125 -0.26 13.34 10.14
C THR A 125 0.86 14.01 9.38
N THR A 126 1.89 13.24 9.08
CA THR A 126 3.05 13.70 8.31
C THR A 126 3.15 12.93 7.00
N ILE A 127 3.46 13.64 5.92
CA ILE A 127 3.88 13.04 4.65
C ILE A 127 5.33 13.44 4.40
N MET A 128 6.19 12.48 4.08
CA MET A 128 7.58 12.75 3.76
C MET A 128 7.95 12.07 2.43
N LEU A 129 8.43 12.88 1.50
CA LEU A 129 8.98 12.42 0.23
C LEU A 129 10.46 12.76 0.17
N HIS A 130 11.26 11.83 -0.28
CA HIS A 130 12.67 12.00 -0.57
C HIS A 130 13.07 11.16 -1.79
N GLN A 131 14.21 11.49 -2.39
CA GLN A 131 14.76 10.65 -3.44
C GLN A 131 15.21 9.29 -2.89
N PRO A 132 15.21 8.22 -3.70
CA PRO A 132 15.72 6.93 -3.29
C PRO A 132 17.18 7.02 -2.86
N SER A 133 17.53 6.29 -1.80
CA SER A 133 18.91 6.10 -1.35
C SER A 133 19.31 4.65 -1.53
N SER A 134 20.56 4.43 -1.97
CA SER A 134 21.15 3.11 -2.14
C SER A 134 22.59 3.15 -1.68
N GLY A 135 23.13 2.01 -1.26
CA GLY A 135 24.56 1.79 -1.07
C GLY A 135 25.00 0.64 -1.96
N THR A 136 26.20 0.74 -2.51
CA THR A 136 26.79 -0.31 -3.34
C THR A 136 28.21 -0.64 -2.89
N TYR A 137 28.57 -1.90 -3.03
CA TYR A 137 29.90 -2.42 -2.75
C TYR A 137 30.20 -3.57 -3.71
N GLY A 138 31.41 -3.60 -4.25
CA GLY A 138 31.81 -4.64 -5.19
C GLY A 138 32.91 -4.17 -6.14
N THR A 139 32.99 -4.80 -7.29
CA THR A 139 33.89 -4.33 -8.40
C THR A 139 33.34 -3.02 -8.98
N VAL A 140 34.20 -2.29 -9.71
CA VAL A 140 33.78 -1.05 -10.40
C VAL A 140 32.57 -1.31 -11.29
N THR A 141 32.58 -2.40 -12.04
CA THR A 141 31.49 -2.79 -12.93
C THR A 141 30.18 -3.05 -12.15
N ASP A 142 30.25 -3.75 -11.01
CA ASP A 142 29.07 -3.98 -10.17
C ASP A 142 28.49 -2.66 -9.64
N MET A 143 29.37 -1.76 -9.19
CA MET A 143 28.94 -0.43 -8.72
C MET A 143 28.29 0.41 -9.83
N GLU A 144 28.80 0.35 -11.06
CA GLU A 144 28.22 1.04 -12.22
C GLU A 144 26.80 0.49 -12.54
N ILE A 145 26.62 -0.83 -12.48
CA ILE A 145 25.31 -1.48 -12.67
C ILE A 145 24.32 -1.02 -11.59
N ASP A 146 24.72 -1.03 -10.33
CA ASP A 146 23.86 -0.61 -9.21
C ASP A 146 23.47 0.88 -9.30
N VAL A 147 24.41 1.73 -9.71
CA VAL A 147 24.13 3.16 -9.93
C VAL A 147 23.16 3.36 -11.10
N ALA A 148 23.33 2.61 -12.20
CA ALA A 148 22.42 2.67 -13.34
C ALA A 148 21.00 2.25 -12.93
N GLU A 149 20.85 1.17 -12.16
CA GLU A 149 19.57 0.70 -11.65
C GLU A 149 18.93 1.70 -10.68
N THR A 150 19.71 2.28 -9.77
CA THR A 150 19.20 3.32 -8.83
C THR A 150 18.69 4.54 -9.60
N LYS A 151 19.36 4.96 -10.68
CA LYS A 151 18.88 6.05 -11.55
C LYS A 151 17.57 5.69 -12.25
N ARG A 152 17.45 4.46 -12.77
CA ARG A 152 16.23 3.96 -13.41
C ARG A 152 15.06 3.99 -12.41
N LEU A 153 15.27 3.48 -11.19
CA LEU A 153 14.26 3.48 -10.12
C LEU A 153 13.86 4.90 -9.73
N LYS A 154 14.80 5.84 -9.60
CA LYS A 154 14.51 7.26 -9.36
C LYS A 154 13.59 7.84 -10.42
N THR A 155 13.88 7.58 -11.70
CA THR A 155 13.03 8.04 -12.82
C THR A 155 11.63 7.44 -12.70
N CYS A 156 11.51 6.13 -12.50
CA CYS A 156 10.23 5.45 -12.33
C CYS A 156 9.38 6.05 -11.18
N LEU A 157 10.01 6.32 -10.02
CA LEU A 157 9.31 6.92 -8.89
C LEU A 157 8.86 8.37 -9.18
N ASN A 158 9.68 9.16 -9.88
CA ASN A 158 9.31 10.50 -10.30
C ASN A 158 8.11 10.48 -11.26
N ASP A 159 8.09 9.57 -12.23
CA ASP A 159 6.98 9.42 -13.17
C ASP A 159 5.68 9.04 -12.45
N ILE A 160 5.76 8.16 -11.45
CA ILE A 160 4.63 7.81 -10.59
C ILE A 160 4.12 9.05 -9.84
N ILE A 161 5.02 9.81 -9.20
CA ILE A 161 4.65 11.01 -8.44
C ILE A 161 4.00 12.04 -9.38
N GLN A 162 4.61 12.30 -10.53
CA GLN A 162 4.09 13.25 -11.52
C GLN A 162 2.70 12.85 -12.01
N LYS A 163 2.47 11.56 -12.29
CA LYS A 163 1.17 11.04 -12.72
C LYS A 163 0.04 11.34 -11.72
N HIS A 164 0.36 11.38 -10.43
CA HIS A 164 -0.63 11.59 -9.36
C HIS A 164 -0.66 13.02 -8.82
N ALA A 165 0.30 13.87 -9.19
CA ALA A 165 0.33 15.27 -8.82
C ALA A 165 -0.77 16.07 -9.54
N SER A 166 -1.36 17.05 -8.85
CA SER A 166 -2.43 17.87 -9.42
C SER A 166 -1.92 19.02 -10.31
N LYS A 167 -0.61 19.26 -10.31
CA LYS A 167 0.06 20.30 -11.10
C LYS A 167 1.28 19.70 -11.80
N ASN A 168 1.56 20.19 -13.02
CA ASN A 168 2.85 19.95 -13.65
C ASN A 168 3.93 20.57 -12.75
N LEU A 169 4.80 19.72 -12.23
CA LEU A 169 6.00 20.14 -11.49
C LEU A 169 7.09 20.55 -12.46
#